data_5fbc506beb08e5427fae357bf1bc9b14
#
_entry.id   5fbc506beb08e5427fae357bf1bc9b14
#
_cell.length_a   1.000
_cell.length_b   1.000
_cell.length_c   1.000
_cell.angle_alpha   90.00
_cell.angle_beta   90.00
_cell.angle_gamma   90.00
#
_symmetry.space_group_name_H-M   'P 1'
#
loop_
_entity.id
_entity.type
_entity.pdbx_description
1 polymer ?
#
loop_
_entity_poly.entity_id
_entity_poly.type
_entity_poly.pdbx_seq_one_letter_code
_entity_poly.pdbx_strand_id
1 'polypeptide(L)'
;MPIFRLTDEFVFPLPRLASEGGLLAVGGDLAPERLILAYQNGIFPWYGEGDPILWWSPDPRFVLFPDKLKVSRSMRGLLKKNLFTVTFDACFREVVAACRERRNRREEGTWITAAMMSAYIRLHELGLAHSVEAWREGTMVGGLYGVSLGKCFFGESMFTKVPNASKAAFIGLVKALMRCDFQLIDCQVYTDHLSSLGAEMMDREDFLRLLRKALDYETLRGNWRLLTENGNHGGGFGGGNLLRSIKTSALSSDKNCSLRASGAWPLVPSTLVGAYRRVCSPYFVNNKSLS
;
A
#
# COMPACT_ATOMS: atom_id res chain seq x y z
N MET A 1 -14.88 6.77 -19.83
CA MET A 1 -13.87 5.82 -20.32
C MET A 1 -14.33 4.40 -20.05
N PRO A 2 -13.95 3.41 -20.88
CA PRO A 2 -14.35 2.02 -20.67
C PRO A 2 -13.70 1.45 -19.40
N ILE A 3 -14.43 0.55 -18.71
CA ILE A 3 -13.89 -0.28 -17.64
C ILE A 3 -13.53 -1.63 -18.26
N PHE A 4 -12.30 -2.10 -18.00
CA PHE A 4 -11.79 -3.33 -18.62
C PHE A 4 -12.13 -4.54 -17.73
N ARG A 5 -12.46 -5.67 -18.37
CA ARG A 5 -12.63 -6.95 -17.67
C ARG A 5 -11.32 -7.74 -17.75
N LEU A 6 -10.77 -8.12 -16.61
CA LEU A 6 -9.60 -8.97 -16.54
C LEU A 6 -9.97 -10.42 -16.83
N THR A 7 -9.06 -11.11 -17.50
CA THR A 7 -9.09 -12.55 -17.77
C THR A 7 -8.12 -13.26 -16.82
N ASP A 8 -7.91 -14.56 -17.03
CA ASP A 8 -6.93 -15.36 -16.27
C ASP A 8 -5.49 -14.97 -16.60
N GLU A 9 -5.25 -14.27 -17.71
CA GLU A 9 -3.92 -13.77 -18.07
C GLU A 9 -3.43 -12.70 -17.06
N PHE A 10 -2.16 -12.77 -16.69
CA PHE A 10 -1.52 -11.79 -15.80
C PHE A 10 -1.13 -10.52 -16.56
N VAL A 11 -2.13 -9.75 -16.97
CA VAL A 11 -1.96 -8.48 -17.66
C VAL A 11 -2.92 -7.43 -17.10
N PHE A 12 -2.53 -6.16 -17.20
CA PHE A 12 -3.38 -5.02 -16.85
C PHE A 12 -3.43 -4.02 -18.01
N PRO A 13 -4.58 -3.33 -18.20
CA PRO A 13 -4.63 -2.15 -19.06
C PRO A 13 -3.68 -1.08 -18.54
N LEU A 14 -3.23 -0.18 -19.40
CA LEU A 14 -2.38 0.93 -19.01
C LEU A 14 -3.11 1.83 -18.00
N PRO A 15 -2.48 2.24 -16.89
CA PRO A 15 -3.10 3.08 -15.84
C PRO A 15 -3.75 4.36 -16.36
N ARG A 16 -3.20 4.98 -17.42
CA ARG A 16 -3.77 6.18 -18.06
C ARG A 16 -5.18 5.98 -18.66
N LEU A 17 -5.61 4.72 -18.82
CA LEU A 17 -6.94 4.37 -19.30
C LEU A 17 -7.97 4.26 -18.17
N ALA A 18 -7.57 4.47 -16.92
CA ALA A 18 -8.51 4.51 -15.80
C ALA A 18 -9.53 5.64 -15.97
N SER A 19 -10.74 5.42 -15.44
CA SER A 19 -11.78 6.44 -15.41
C SER A 19 -11.35 7.69 -14.65
N GLU A 20 -12.11 8.78 -14.73
CA GLU A 20 -11.87 10.01 -13.95
C GLU A 20 -11.78 9.76 -12.43
N GLY A 21 -12.55 8.78 -11.90
CA GLY A 21 -12.46 8.34 -10.51
C GLY A 21 -11.35 7.32 -10.22
N GLY A 22 -10.53 6.96 -11.21
CA GLY A 22 -9.40 6.05 -11.04
C GLY A 22 -9.73 4.56 -11.22
N LEU A 23 -10.99 4.16 -11.45
CA LEU A 23 -11.35 2.77 -11.72
C LEU A 23 -10.82 2.34 -13.10
N LEU A 24 -10.03 1.26 -13.12
CA LEU A 24 -9.36 0.77 -14.33
C LEU A 24 -9.98 -0.53 -14.83
N ALA A 25 -10.13 -1.52 -13.94
CA ALA A 25 -10.54 -2.86 -14.36
C ALA A 25 -11.37 -3.57 -13.29
N VAL A 26 -12.05 -4.65 -13.70
CA VAL A 26 -12.89 -5.51 -12.86
C VAL A 26 -12.58 -6.99 -13.12
N GLY A 27 -12.70 -7.81 -12.06
CA GLY A 27 -12.49 -9.26 -12.14
C GLY A 27 -11.03 -9.67 -11.97
N GLY A 28 -10.63 -10.81 -12.56
CA GLY A 28 -9.36 -11.47 -12.25
C GLY A 28 -9.40 -12.13 -10.87
N ASP A 29 -8.23 -12.25 -10.25
CA ASP A 29 -8.01 -12.93 -8.97
C ASP A 29 -7.08 -12.11 -8.06
N LEU A 30 -6.81 -12.60 -6.85
CA LEU A 30 -5.87 -12.03 -5.89
C LEU A 30 -4.58 -12.88 -5.74
N ALA A 31 -4.20 -13.62 -6.79
CA ALA A 31 -2.96 -14.36 -6.80
C ALA A 31 -1.76 -13.40 -6.53
N PRO A 32 -0.73 -13.85 -5.80
CA PRO A 32 0.43 -13.01 -5.52
C PRO A 32 1.05 -12.40 -6.77
N GLU A 33 1.12 -13.13 -7.87
CA GLU A 33 1.67 -12.69 -9.15
C GLU A 33 0.87 -11.52 -9.73
N ARG A 34 -0.47 -11.58 -9.68
CA ARG A 34 -1.34 -10.50 -10.13
C ARG A 34 -1.24 -9.28 -9.22
N LEU A 35 -1.21 -9.47 -7.91
CA LEU A 35 -1.04 -8.37 -6.95
C LEU A 35 0.30 -7.66 -7.15
N ILE A 36 1.40 -8.42 -7.27
CA ILE A 36 2.73 -7.85 -7.54
C ILE A 36 2.72 -7.06 -8.84
N LEU A 37 2.17 -7.64 -9.91
CA LEU A 37 2.06 -6.96 -11.21
C LEU A 37 1.22 -5.67 -11.11
N ALA A 38 0.12 -5.70 -10.35
CA ALA A 38 -0.71 -4.52 -10.12
C ALA A 38 0.11 -3.40 -9.44
N TYR A 39 0.75 -3.68 -8.31
CA TYR A 39 1.57 -2.69 -7.59
C TYR A 39 2.72 -2.16 -8.43
N GLN A 40 3.39 -3.00 -9.22
CA GLN A 40 4.44 -2.57 -10.14
C GLN A 40 3.95 -1.57 -11.19
N ASN A 41 2.66 -1.61 -11.52
CA ASN A 41 2.02 -0.68 -12.45
C ASN A 41 1.25 0.46 -11.77
N GLY A 42 1.39 0.64 -10.46
CA GLY A 42 0.67 1.67 -9.71
C GLY A 42 -0.82 1.41 -9.60
N ILE A 43 -1.22 0.13 -9.67
CA ILE A 43 -2.61 -0.34 -9.59
C ILE A 43 -2.78 -1.08 -8.27
N PHE A 44 -3.94 -0.96 -7.63
CA PHE A 44 -4.27 -1.69 -6.41
C PHE A 44 -5.72 -2.16 -6.40
N PRO A 45 -6.03 -3.27 -5.69
CA PRO A 45 -7.41 -3.74 -5.53
C PRO A 45 -8.13 -2.97 -4.42
N TRP A 46 -9.37 -2.56 -4.67
CA TRP A 46 -10.23 -1.97 -3.65
C TRP A 46 -11.70 -2.20 -4.01
N TYR A 47 -12.39 -3.02 -3.23
CA TYR A 47 -13.78 -3.44 -3.48
C TYR A 47 -14.45 -3.89 -2.18
N GLY A 48 -15.80 -3.85 -2.13
CA GLY A 48 -16.59 -4.26 -0.96
C GLY A 48 -16.93 -5.76 -0.94
N GLU A 49 -17.46 -6.21 0.19
CA GLU A 49 -17.99 -7.58 0.31
C GLU A 49 -19.16 -7.77 -0.68
N GLY A 50 -19.12 -8.86 -1.45
CA GLY A 50 -20.11 -9.16 -2.50
C GLY A 50 -19.86 -8.46 -3.84
N ASP A 51 -18.96 -7.50 -3.92
CA ASP A 51 -18.55 -6.90 -5.18
C ASP A 51 -17.52 -7.79 -5.92
N PRO A 52 -17.44 -7.71 -7.25
CA PRO A 52 -16.30 -8.25 -7.98
C PRO A 52 -15.02 -7.48 -7.60
N ILE A 53 -13.86 -8.09 -7.82
CA ILE A 53 -12.58 -7.42 -7.60
C ILE A 53 -12.50 -6.19 -8.51
N LEU A 54 -12.25 -5.02 -7.92
CA LEU A 54 -12.08 -3.75 -8.62
C LEU A 54 -10.62 -3.30 -8.50
N TRP A 55 -10.04 -2.85 -9.60
CA TRP A 55 -8.65 -2.42 -9.72
C TRP A 55 -8.58 -0.93 -10.05
N TRP A 56 -7.78 -0.21 -9.27
CA TRP A 56 -7.76 1.24 -9.27
C TRP A 56 -6.38 1.81 -9.55
N SER A 57 -6.34 2.91 -10.28
CA SER A 57 -5.18 3.79 -10.43
C SER A 57 -5.63 5.25 -10.46
N PRO A 58 -5.84 5.87 -9.28
CA PRO A 58 -6.32 7.24 -9.17
C PRO A 58 -5.36 8.26 -9.77
N ASP A 59 -5.94 9.39 -10.21
CA ASP A 59 -5.25 10.59 -10.63
C ASP A 59 -6.00 11.79 -10.04
N PRO A 60 -5.35 12.62 -9.19
CA PRO A 60 -3.96 12.50 -8.73
C PRO A 60 -3.73 11.35 -7.74
N ARG A 61 -2.47 10.93 -7.57
CA ARG A 61 -2.03 9.95 -6.59
C ARG A 61 -1.58 10.63 -5.30
N PHE A 62 -1.91 10.04 -4.15
CA PHE A 62 -1.48 10.55 -2.87
C PHE A 62 -0.23 9.82 -2.38
N VAL A 63 0.86 10.55 -2.13
CA VAL A 63 2.18 9.98 -1.83
C VAL A 63 2.86 10.69 -0.67
N LEU A 64 3.78 9.99 0.00
CA LEU A 64 4.70 10.61 0.96
C LEU A 64 6.15 10.28 0.57
N PHE A 65 6.97 11.30 0.44
CA PHE A 65 8.42 11.14 0.41
C PHE A 65 8.91 10.99 1.84
N PRO A 66 9.69 9.93 2.17
CA PRO A 66 10.11 9.68 3.56
C PRO A 66 10.81 10.88 4.22
N ASP A 67 11.62 11.62 3.48
CA ASP A 67 12.34 12.83 3.94
C ASP A 67 11.42 14.04 4.21
N LYS A 68 10.19 14.02 3.66
CA LYS A 68 9.17 15.06 3.90
C LYS A 68 8.24 14.76 5.09
N LEU A 69 8.54 13.74 5.89
CA LEU A 69 7.72 13.39 7.06
C LEU A 69 7.58 14.56 8.03
N LYS A 70 6.34 14.96 8.29
CA LYS A 70 6.00 16.01 9.28
C LYS A 70 5.58 15.38 10.60
N VAL A 71 6.33 15.65 11.67
CA VAL A 71 5.99 15.20 13.02
C VAL A 71 5.65 16.43 13.86
N SER A 72 4.42 16.53 14.35
CA SER A 72 3.97 17.67 15.18
C SER A 72 4.77 17.75 16.50
N ARG A 73 4.80 18.94 17.11
CA ARG A 73 5.48 19.14 18.42
C ARG A 73 4.89 18.23 19.50
N SER A 74 3.58 18.08 19.55
CA SER A 74 2.89 17.19 20.50
C SER A 74 3.29 15.72 20.26
N MET A 75 3.32 15.26 19.01
CA MET A 75 3.71 13.89 18.69
C MET A 75 5.18 13.62 19.03
N ARG A 76 6.09 14.57 18.76
CA ARG A 76 7.49 14.46 19.20
C ARG A 76 7.61 14.30 20.72
N GLY A 77 6.78 15.05 21.49
CA GLY A 77 6.73 14.91 22.95
C GLY A 77 6.27 13.53 23.41
N LEU A 78 5.27 12.94 22.73
CA LEU A 78 4.80 11.58 23.05
C LEU A 78 5.83 10.51 22.72
N LEU A 79 6.51 10.62 21.58
CA LEU A 79 7.57 9.70 21.18
C LEU A 79 8.75 9.76 22.16
N LYS A 80 9.16 10.96 22.59
CA LYS A 80 10.23 11.11 23.63
C LYS A 80 9.89 10.48 24.97
N LYS A 81 8.61 10.39 25.32
CA LYS A 81 8.13 9.72 26.55
C LYS A 81 8.06 8.20 26.42
N ASN A 82 8.39 7.64 25.25
CA ASN A 82 8.31 6.21 24.95
C ASN A 82 6.97 5.57 25.32
N LEU A 83 5.84 6.32 25.07
CA LEU A 83 4.49 5.83 25.37
C LEU A 83 4.08 4.66 24.50
N PHE A 84 4.74 4.46 23.37
CA PHE A 84 4.50 3.37 22.45
C PHE A 84 5.81 2.68 22.10
N THR A 85 5.81 1.36 22.15
CA THR A 85 6.86 0.53 21.54
C THR A 85 6.42 0.18 20.13
N VAL A 86 7.32 0.33 19.15
CA VAL A 86 7.04 0.01 17.74
C VAL A 86 7.79 -1.25 17.35
N THR A 87 7.09 -2.21 16.75
CA THR A 87 7.64 -3.44 16.19
C THR A 87 7.28 -3.59 14.73
N PHE A 88 7.95 -4.50 14.06
CA PHE A 88 7.71 -4.84 12.65
C PHE A 88 7.48 -6.34 12.54
N ASP A 89 6.52 -6.76 11.74
CA ASP A 89 6.22 -8.16 11.44
C ASP A 89 6.05 -9.05 12.69
N ALA A 90 5.68 -8.47 13.83
CA ALA A 90 5.48 -9.22 15.06
C ALA A 90 4.18 -10.03 15.03
N CYS A 91 3.11 -9.45 14.46
CA CYS A 91 1.80 -10.10 14.38
C CYS A 91 0.98 -9.58 13.18
N PHE A 92 1.44 -9.90 11.97
CA PHE A 92 0.85 -9.44 10.71
C PHE A 92 -0.65 -9.76 10.60
N ARG A 93 -1.05 -11.01 10.91
CA ARG A 93 -2.47 -11.45 10.82
C ARG A 93 -3.38 -10.62 11.72
N GLU A 94 -2.94 -10.35 12.94
CA GLU A 94 -3.67 -9.58 13.95
C GLU A 94 -3.80 -8.11 13.53
N VAL A 95 -2.76 -7.55 12.89
CA VAL A 95 -2.82 -6.19 12.34
C VAL A 95 -3.85 -6.09 11.23
N VAL A 96 -3.85 -7.02 10.26
CA VAL A 96 -4.84 -7.04 9.16
C VAL A 96 -6.25 -7.25 9.72
N ALA A 97 -6.43 -8.18 10.68
CA ALA A 97 -7.71 -8.41 11.35
C ALA A 97 -8.23 -7.16 12.08
N ALA A 98 -7.35 -6.45 12.82
CA ALA A 98 -7.72 -5.22 13.52
C ALA A 98 -8.09 -4.08 12.54
N CYS A 99 -7.42 -3.99 11.39
CA CYS A 99 -7.78 -3.05 10.32
C CYS A 99 -9.19 -3.36 9.76
N ARG A 100 -9.50 -4.64 9.51
CA ARG A 100 -10.80 -5.11 9.04
C ARG A 100 -11.91 -4.78 10.05
N GLU A 101 -11.69 -5.12 11.32
CA GLU A 101 -12.67 -4.92 12.40
C GLU A 101 -13.02 -3.45 12.61
N ARG A 102 -12.03 -2.55 12.57
CA ARG A 102 -12.27 -1.11 12.71
C ARG A 102 -13.18 -0.56 11.63
N ARG A 103 -13.04 -1.02 10.38
CA ARG A 103 -13.88 -0.57 9.26
C ARG A 103 -15.31 -1.08 9.38
N ASN A 104 -15.52 -2.31 9.82
CA ASN A 104 -16.86 -2.86 10.07
C ASN A 104 -17.68 -2.04 11.08
N ARG A 105 -17.02 -1.43 12.09
CA ARG A 105 -17.68 -0.61 13.11
C ARG A 105 -18.17 0.75 12.62
N ARG A 106 -17.80 1.18 11.41
CA ARG A 106 -18.16 2.48 10.84
C ARG A 106 -19.41 2.46 9.97
N GLU A 107 -20.18 1.37 9.95
CA GLU A 107 -21.38 1.17 9.11
C GLU A 107 -21.13 1.25 7.58
N GLU A 108 -19.93 1.60 7.16
CA GLU A 108 -19.54 1.74 5.74
C GLU A 108 -19.11 0.41 5.10
N GLY A 109 -19.13 -0.69 5.87
CA GLY A 109 -18.58 -1.98 5.44
C GLY A 109 -17.03 -1.97 5.40
N THR A 110 -16.46 -3.13 5.11
CA THR A 110 -15.01 -3.25 4.96
C THR A 110 -14.65 -3.71 3.55
N TRP A 111 -13.65 -3.06 2.96
CA TRP A 111 -13.03 -3.55 1.73
C TRP A 111 -12.00 -4.66 1.99
N ILE A 112 -11.60 -4.88 3.26
CA ILE A 112 -10.71 -5.98 3.63
C ILE A 112 -11.57 -7.24 3.79
N THR A 113 -11.94 -7.84 2.66
CA THR A 113 -12.69 -9.09 2.62
C THR A 113 -11.85 -10.25 3.14
N ALA A 114 -12.45 -11.43 3.38
CA ALA A 114 -11.69 -12.62 3.75
C ALA A 114 -10.68 -13.02 2.68
N ALA A 115 -11.02 -12.85 1.39
CA ALA A 115 -10.13 -13.11 0.28
C ALA A 115 -8.94 -12.14 0.27
N MET A 116 -9.17 -10.83 0.48
CA MET A 116 -8.10 -9.83 0.61
C MET A 116 -7.16 -10.16 1.77
N MET A 117 -7.73 -10.47 2.94
CA MET A 117 -6.91 -10.85 4.11
C MET A 117 -6.00 -12.04 3.80
N SER A 118 -6.55 -13.10 3.17
CA SER A 118 -5.78 -14.29 2.79
C SER A 118 -4.68 -13.95 1.78
N ALA A 119 -4.98 -13.10 0.80
CA ALA A 119 -4.03 -12.68 -0.22
C ALA A 119 -2.83 -11.88 0.38
N TYR A 120 -3.10 -10.93 1.30
CA TYR A 120 -2.01 -10.19 1.96
C TYR A 120 -1.21 -11.05 2.94
N ILE A 121 -1.83 -12.02 3.63
CA ILE A 121 -1.11 -13.01 4.43
C ILE A 121 -0.15 -13.80 3.54
N ARG A 122 -0.61 -14.21 2.34
CA ARG A 122 0.26 -14.91 1.40
C ARG A 122 1.42 -14.03 0.91
N LEU A 123 1.19 -12.74 0.63
CA LEU A 123 2.28 -11.81 0.31
C LEU A 123 3.26 -11.64 1.48
N HIS A 124 2.77 -11.65 2.73
CA HIS A 124 3.63 -11.63 3.91
C HIS A 124 4.49 -12.88 4.04
N GLU A 125 3.93 -14.07 3.81
CA GLU A 125 4.68 -15.34 3.77
C GLU A 125 5.76 -15.35 2.69
N LEU A 126 5.54 -14.64 1.58
CA LEU A 126 6.53 -14.42 0.54
C LEU A 126 7.56 -13.32 0.88
N GLY A 127 7.43 -12.68 2.04
CA GLY A 127 8.31 -11.59 2.50
C GLY A 127 8.15 -10.29 1.71
N LEU A 128 6.95 -10.00 1.20
CA LEU A 128 6.62 -8.83 0.39
C LEU A 128 5.61 -7.90 1.06
N ALA A 129 4.79 -8.41 1.99
CA ALA A 129 3.89 -7.58 2.79
C ALA A 129 4.38 -7.55 4.24
N HIS A 130 4.27 -6.38 4.87
CA HIS A 130 4.84 -6.12 6.20
C HIS A 130 3.85 -5.37 7.07
N SER A 131 3.93 -5.64 8.37
CA SER A 131 3.16 -4.92 9.40
C SER A 131 4.05 -4.08 10.31
N VAL A 132 3.44 -3.07 10.89
CA VAL A 132 4.06 -2.25 11.93
C VAL A 132 3.05 -2.14 13.07
N GLU A 133 3.45 -2.53 14.25
CA GLU A 133 2.63 -2.53 15.45
C GLU A 133 3.04 -1.42 16.40
N ALA A 134 2.07 -0.77 17.02
CA ALA A 134 2.27 0.12 18.16
C ALA A 134 1.68 -0.50 19.42
N TRP A 135 2.54 -0.72 20.41
CA TRP A 135 2.21 -1.35 21.69
C TRP A 135 2.21 -0.35 22.82
N ARG A 136 1.30 -0.53 23.76
CA ARG A 136 1.30 0.17 25.04
C ARG A 136 1.00 -0.85 26.13
N GLU A 137 1.89 -0.93 27.14
CA GLU A 137 1.73 -1.84 28.29
C GLU A 137 1.47 -3.30 27.84
N GLY A 138 2.24 -3.77 26.86
CA GLY A 138 2.12 -5.12 26.31
C GLY A 138 0.90 -5.38 25.41
N THR A 139 0.02 -4.39 25.23
CA THR A 139 -1.17 -4.51 24.37
C THR A 139 -0.95 -3.81 23.05
N MET A 140 -1.35 -4.45 21.92
CA MET A 140 -1.34 -3.82 20.61
C MET A 140 -2.50 -2.82 20.49
N VAL A 141 -2.16 -1.55 20.43
CA VAL A 141 -3.11 -0.42 20.45
C VAL A 141 -3.21 0.33 19.12
N GLY A 142 -2.37 0.02 18.17
CA GLY A 142 -2.41 0.56 16.81
C GLY A 142 -1.47 -0.19 15.90
N GLY A 143 -1.57 0.04 14.62
CA GLY A 143 -0.70 -0.58 13.62
C GLY A 143 -1.15 -0.27 12.21
N LEU A 144 -0.36 -0.73 11.26
CA LEU A 144 -0.63 -0.63 9.83
C LEU A 144 0.02 -1.81 9.11
N TYR A 145 -0.39 -2.04 7.87
CA TYR A 145 0.30 -2.97 6.99
C TYR A 145 0.38 -2.41 5.56
N GLY A 146 1.26 -2.99 4.78
CA GLY A 146 1.43 -2.64 3.38
C GLY A 146 2.35 -3.60 2.65
N VAL A 147 2.59 -3.31 1.37
CA VAL A 147 3.43 -4.10 0.46
C VAL A 147 4.72 -3.33 0.17
N SER A 148 5.83 -4.04 0.06
CA SER A 148 7.15 -3.48 -0.25
C SER A 148 7.67 -4.07 -1.55
N LEU A 149 7.93 -3.21 -2.56
CA LEU A 149 8.57 -3.60 -3.81
C LEU A 149 9.64 -2.56 -4.16
N GLY A 150 10.86 -3.03 -4.45
CA GLY A 150 11.99 -2.14 -4.66
C GLY A 150 12.21 -1.20 -3.48
N LYS A 151 12.23 0.09 -3.73
CA LYS A 151 12.30 1.17 -2.73
C LYS A 151 10.98 1.95 -2.62
N CYS A 152 9.85 1.30 -2.92
CA CYS A 152 8.50 1.81 -2.69
C CYS A 152 7.76 0.96 -1.66
N PHE A 153 7.09 1.62 -0.71
CA PHE A 153 6.17 0.99 0.22
C PHE A 153 4.74 1.42 -0.10
N PHE A 154 3.85 0.47 -0.31
CA PHE A 154 2.44 0.69 -0.60
C PHE A 154 1.65 0.50 0.68
N GLY A 155 1.13 1.59 1.25
CA GLY A 155 0.34 1.56 2.47
C GLY A 155 -1.08 1.08 2.21
N GLU A 156 -1.51 0.00 2.86
CA GLU A 156 -2.83 -0.59 2.64
C GLU A 156 -3.87 -0.09 3.64
N SER A 157 -3.64 -0.32 4.90
CA SER A 157 -4.58 0.09 5.94
C SER A 157 -3.90 0.29 7.28
N MET A 158 -4.56 1.07 8.14
CA MET A 158 -4.11 1.28 9.51
C MET A 158 -5.27 1.32 10.49
N PHE A 159 -5.01 0.94 11.74
CA PHE A 159 -5.96 1.03 12.84
C PHE A 159 -5.37 1.74 14.05
N THR A 160 -6.24 2.24 14.90
CA THR A 160 -5.87 2.83 16.20
C THR A 160 -6.97 2.50 17.22
N LYS A 161 -6.56 2.01 18.40
CA LYS A 161 -7.46 1.78 19.56
C LYS A 161 -7.34 2.91 20.58
N VAL A 162 -6.19 3.60 20.62
CA VAL A 162 -5.95 4.76 21.47
C VAL A 162 -5.39 5.92 20.65
N PRO A 163 -5.60 7.18 21.06
CA PRO A 163 -5.09 8.35 20.33
C PRO A 163 -3.60 8.26 20.03
N ASN A 164 -3.22 8.61 18.80
CA ASN A 164 -1.85 8.67 18.30
C ASN A 164 -1.12 7.34 18.08
N ALA A 165 -1.72 6.18 18.40
CA ALA A 165 -1.04 4.90 18.22
C ALA A 165 -0.72 4.60 16.74
N SER A 166 -1.67 4.83 15.81
CA SER A 166 -1.40 4.69 14.37
C SER A 166 -0.35 5.69 13.86
N LYS A 167 -0.32 6.92 14.41
CA LYS A 167 0.73 7.89 14.09
C LYS A 167 2.09 7.41 14.55
N ALA A 168 2.19 6.80 15.75
CA ALA A 168 3.44 6.25 16.26
C ALA A 168 3.95 5.12 15.35
N ALA A 169 3.09 4.17 14.97
CA ALA A 169 3.43 3.11 14.04
C ALA A 169 3.89 3.66 12.68
N PHE A 170 3.15 4.62 12.10
CA PHE A 170 3.49 5.20 10.80
C PHE A 170 4.82 5.99 10.85
N ILE A 171 5.06 6.79 11.89
CA ILE A 171 6.33 7.50 12.06
C ILE A 171 7.49 6.52 12.23
N GLY A 172 7.29 5.42 12.98
CA GLY A 172 8.27 4.35 13.12
C GLY A 172 8.59 3.70 11.78
N LEU A 173 7.56 3.38 10.98
CA LEU A 173 7.72 2.89 9.62
C LEU A 173 8.57 3.84 8.78
N VAL A 174 8.17 5.12 8.67
CA VAL A 174 8.87 6.07 7.80
C VAL A 174 10.33 6.21 8.18
N LYS A 175 10.64 6.29 9.48
CA LYS A 175 12.04 6.34 9.95
C LYS A 175 12.83 5.08 9.59
N ALA A 176 12.21 3.88 9.66
CA ALA A 176 12.85 2.64 9.25
C ALA A 176 13.10 2.63 7.74
N LEU A 177 12.10 3.05 6.95
CA LEU A 177 12.21 3.16 5.49
C LEU A 177 13.30 4.15 5.06
N MET A 178 13.45 5.30 5.76
CA MET A 178 14.55 6.25 5.52
C MET A 178 15.92 5.60 5.72
N ARG A 179 16.10 4.80 6.80
CA ARG A 179 17.38 4.09 7.04
C ARG A 179 17.67 3.02 5.99
N CYS A 180 16.65 2.56 5.28
CA CYS A 180 16.77 1.57 4.20
C CYS A 180 16.70 2.22 2.81
N ASP A 181 16.86 3.55 2.69
CA ASP A 181 16.89 4.33 1.45
C ASP A 181 15.64 4.18 0.58
N PHE A 182 14.47 3.98 1.20
CA PHE A 182 13.21 4.01 0.48
C PHE A 182 12.93 5.41 -0.06
N GLN A 183 12.43 5.45 -1.29
CA GLN A 183 12.25 6.70 -2.03
C GLN A 183 10.80 7.19 -1.98
N LEU A 184 9.83 6.27 -1.82
CA LEU A 184 8.43 6.59 -1.99
C LEU A 184 7.55 5.74 -1.06
N ILE A 185 6.53 6.36 -0.49
CA ILE A 185 5.41 5.71 0.19
C ILE A 185 4.16 6.06 -0.59
N ASP A 186 3.55 5.06 -1.21
CA ASP A 186 2.28 5.19 -1.88
C ASP A 186 1.15 5.14 -0.86
N CYS A 187 0.50 6.26 -0.64
CA CYS A 187 -0.66 6.41 0.23
C CYS A 187 -1.98 6.22 -0.52
N GLN A 188 -1.92 6.02 -1.84
CA GLN A 188 -3.03 5.72 -2.76
C GLN A 188 -4.04 6.87 -2.88
N VAL A 189 -4.82 7.14 -1.85
CA VAL A 189 -5.88 8.16 -1.83
C VAL A 189 -5.71 9.14 -0.68
N TYR A 190 -6.22 10.36 -0.86
CA TYR A 190 -6.14 11.43 0.13
C TYR A 190 -6.80 11.05 1.46
N THR A 191 -6.14 11.40 2.54
CA THR A 191 -6.71 11.45 3.90
C THR A 191 -6.10 12.60 4.68
N ASP A 192 -6.91 13.33 5.49
CA ASP A 192 -6.41 14.38 6.37
C ASP A 192 -5.31 13.87 7.32
N HIS A 193 -5.45 12.63 7.76
CA HIS A 193 -4.48 11.98 8.64
C HIS A 193 -3.09 11.94 8.01
N LEU A 194 -2.94 11.42 6.79
CA LEU A 194 -1.66 11.31 6.10
C LEU A 194 -1.17 12.66 5.58
N SER A 195 -2.09 13.56 5.18
CA SER A 195 -1.76 14.95 4.83
C SER A 195 -1.10 15.68 6.01
N SER A 196 -1.62 15.48 7.24
CA SER A 196 -1.01 16.03 8.46
C SER A 196 0.40 15.51 8.75
N LEU A 197 0.77 14.37 8.16
CA LEU A 197 2.08 13.73 8.27
C LEU A 197 3.00 14.07 7.08
N GLY A 198 2.54 14.88 6.14
CA GLY A 198 3.36 15.40 5.05
C GLY A 198 3.10 14.76 3.68
N ALA A 199 2.11 13.87 3.58
CA ALA A 199 1.73 13.33 2.27
C ALA A 199 1.12 14.42 1.39
N GLU A 200 1.37 14.33 0.09
CA GLU A 200 0.98 15.31 -0.92
C GLU A 200 0.37 14.63 -2.17
N MET A 201 -0.44 15.37 -2.90
CA MET A 201 -1.00 14.93 -4.17
C MET A 201 0.03 15.08 -5.28
N MET A 202 0.06 14.14 -6.20
CA MET A 202 0.98 14.10 -7.33
C MET A 202 0.23 13.57 -8.56
N ASP A 203 0.52 14.11 -9.73
CA ASP A 203 -0.01 13.58 -10.99
C ASP A 203 0.40 12.12 -11.15
N ARG A 204 -0.54 11.27 -11.59
CA ARG A 204 -0.32 9.83 -11.75
C ARG A 204 0.89 9.51 -12.65
N GLU A 205 1.10 10.25 -13.73
CA GLU A 205 2.25 10.02 -14.63
C GLU A 205 3.58 10.27 -13.91
N ASP A 206 3.67 11.29 -13.06
CA ASP A 206 4.84 11.57 -12.24
C ASP A 206 5.07 10.48 -11.19
N PHE A 207 4.00 10.05 -10.52
CA PHE A 207 4.03 8.91 -9.60
C PHE A 207 4.56 7.65 -10.30
N LEU A 208 4.01 7.28 -11.47
CA LEU A 208 4.43 6.09 -12.22
C LEU A 208 5.89 6.16 -12.69
N ARG A 209 6.40 7.37 -12.99
CA ARG A 209 7.80 7.59 -13.33
C ARG A 209 8.71 7.35 -12.11
N LEU A 210 8.32 7.84 -10.93
CA LEU A 210 9.05 7.64 -9.68
C LEU A 210 8.98 6.19 -9.22
N LEU A 211 7.80 5.57 -9.32
CA LEU A 211 7.61 4.16 -9.00
C LEU A 211 8.54 3.27 -9.83
N ARG A 212 8.62 3.46 -11.14
CA ARG A 212 9.55 2.70 -12.00
C ARG A 212 10.98 2.81 -11.51
N LYS A 213 11.46 4.02 -11.16
CA LYS A 213 12.79 4.21 -10.59
C LYS A 213 12.98 3.48 -9.26
N ALA A 214 11.98 3.52 -8.39
CA ALA A 214 12.02 2.82 -7.10
C ALA A 214 12.05 1.29 -7.28
N LEU A 215 11.42 0.77 -8.33
CA LEU A 215 11.39 -0.66 -8.65
C LEU A 215 12.69 -1.18 -9.28
N ASP A 216 13.58 -0.31 -9.77
CA ASP A 216 14.92 -0.69 -10.27
C ASP A 216 15.84 -1.19 -9.14
N TYR A 217 15.50 -0.92 -7.88
CA TYR A 217 16.24 -1.40 -6.72
C TYR A 217 15.72 -2.77 -6.25
N GLU A 218 16.61 -3.53 -5.62
CA GLU A 218 16.23 -4.79 -4.98
C GLU A 218 15.16 -4.57 -3.88
N THR A 219 14.16 -5.44 -3.88
CA THR A 219 13.13 -5.46 -2.82
C THR A 219 13.73 -5.98 -1.51
N LEU A 220 13.54 -5.25 -0.43
CA LEU A 220 13.87 -5.70 0.92
C LEU A 220 12.84 -6.76 1.35
N ARG A 221 13.14 -8.01 1.01
CA ARG A 221 12.27 -9.17 1.29
C ARG A 221 12.58 -9.81 2.63
N GLY A 222 11.63 -10.61 3.11
CA GLY A 222 11.79 -11.39 4.32
C GLY A 222 11.18 -10.71 5.54
N ASN A 223 11.56 -11.10 6.74
CA ASN A 223 10.95 -10.60 7.97
C ASN A 223 11.65 -9.31 8.45
N TRP A 224 10.85 -8.28 8.73
CA TRP A 224 11.34 -6.95 9.14
C TRP A 224 11.50 -6.77 10.66
N ARG A 225 11.42 -7.83 11.47
CA ARG A 225 11.57 -7.74 12.94
C ARG A 225 12.83 -7.04 13.41
N LEU A 226 13.89 -7.05 12.60
CA LEU A 226 15.15 -6.38 12.93
C LEU A 226 15.17 -4.88 12.61
N LEU A 227 14.12 -4.33 11.98
CA LEU A 227 14.01 -2.89 11.68
C LEU A 227 13.52 -2.03 12.86
N THR A 228 13.56 -2.53 14.08
CA THR A 228 13.11 -1.81 15.29
C THR A 228 13.82 -0.46 15.48
N GLU A 229 13.15 0.51 16.14
CA GLU A 229 13.70 1.86 16.37
C GLU A 229 15.00 1.86 17.20
N ASN A 230 15.24 0.83 18.01
CA ASN A 230 16.38 0.73 18.93
C ASN A 230 17.53 -0.13 18.38
N GLY A 231 17.79 -0.09 17.10
CA GLY A 231 19.02 -0.62 16.50
C GLY A 231 20.27 0.13 16.96
N ASN A 232 20.43 0.33 18.27
CA ASN A 232 21.66 0.80 18.90
C ASN A 232 22.56 -0.42 19.17
N HIS A 233 22.90 -1.16 18.15
CA HIS A 233 24.08 -2.00 18.15
C HIS A 233 25.10 -1.34 17.25
N GLY A 234 26.05 -0.66 17.89
CA GLY A 234 27.33 -0.30 17.28
C GLY A 234 28.04 -1.53 16.74
N GLY A 235 27.64 -1.93 15.57
CA GLY A 235 28.21 -2.96 14.76
C GLY A 235 27.87 -2.55 13.34
N GLY A 236 28.89 -2.04 12.61
CA GLY A 236 28.74 -1.68 11.22
C GLY A 236 28.00 -2.79 10.48
N PHE A 237 27.05 -2.42 9.66
CA PHE A 237 26.53 -3.30 8.60
C PHE A 237 27.71 -3.61 7.67
N GLY A 238 28.57 -4.56 8.12
CA GLY A 238 29.50 -5.24 7.26
C GLY A 238 28.66 -5.94 6.21
N GLY A 239 28.79 -5.52 4.96
CA GLY A 239 28.14 -6.15 3.81
C GLY A 239 28.59 -7.61 3.70
N GLY A 240 27.82 -8.50 4.27
CA GLY A 240 28.07 -9.94 4.19
C GLY A 240 27.05 -10.70 5.05
N ASN A 241 26.12 -11.35 4.38
CA ASN A 241 25.29 -12.47 4.82
C ASN A 241 23.84 -12.29 5.27
N LEU A 242 23.21 -11.11 5.30
CA LEU A 242 21.74 -11.09 5.47
C LEU A 242 20.97 -10.76 4.18
N LEU A 243 21.65 -10.38 3.14
CA LEU A 243 21.09 -10.08 1.81
C LEU A 243 21.52 -11.16 0.79
N ARG A 244 21.34 -12.44 1.10
CA ARG A 244 21.34 -13.42 -0.01
C ARG A 244 20.03 -13.26 -0.76
N SER A 245 20.11 -12.38 -1.78
CA SER A 245 19.27 -12.38 -2.96
C SER A 245 18.92 -13.82 -3.35
N ILE A 246 17.68 -14.23 -3.11
CA ILE A 246 17.10 -15.28 -3.91
C ILE A 246 16.92 -14.62 -5.28
N LYS A 247 17.88 -14.86 -6.16
CA LYS A 247 17.72 -14.53 -7.58
C LYS A 247 16.37 -15.10 -7.99
N THR A 248 15.47 -14.24 -8.39
CA THR A 248 14.27 -14.60 -9.13
C THR A 248 14.73 -15.20 -10.46
N SER A 249 15.04 -16.48 -10.44
CA SER A 249 15.08 -17.28 -11.65
C SER A 249 13.62 -17.52 -12.03
N ALA A 250 13.14 -16.74 -12.94
CA ALA A 250 11.99 -16.90 -13.80
C ALA A 250 11.12 -15.65 -13.87
N LEU A 251 11.72 -14.54 -14.26
CA LEU A 251 11.07 -13.58 -15.15
C LEU A 251 12.25 -12.99 -15.93
N SER A 252 12.54 -13.60 -17.06
CA SER A 252 13.58 -13.14 -17.97
C SER A 252 13.28 -11.69 -18.34
N SER A 253 14.29 -10.87 -18.22
CA SER A 253 14.34 -9.51 -18.71
C SER A 253 14.26 -9.52 -20.24
N ASP A 254 13.08 -9.73 -20.79
CA ASP A 254 12.80 -9.33 -22.16
C ASP A 254 12.55 -7.82 -22.17
N LYS A 255 13.64 -7.09 -22.47
CA LYS A 255 13.67 -5.66 -22.72
C LYS A 255 12.89 -5.24 -23.98
N ASN A 256 11.97 -6.05 -24.46
CA ASN A 256 11.15 -5.78 -25.66
C ASN A 256 9.71 -6.22 -25.47
N CYS A 257 9.04 -5.76 -24.42
CA CYS A 257 7.58 -5.78 -24.43
C CYS A 257 7.06 -4.46 -25.02
N SER A 258 7.28 -4.29 -26.32
CA SER A 258 6.38 -3.47 -27.13
C SER A 258 5.05 -4.21 -27.16
N LEU A 259 4.21 -3.97 -26.16
CA LEU A 259 2.84 -4.45 -26.14
C LEU A 259 2.14 -3.95 -27.40
N ARG A 260 2.04 -4.83 -28.39
CA ARG A 260 1.16 -4.66 -29.52
C ARG A 260 -0.26 -4.57 -28.94
N ALA A 261 -0.82 -3.37 -28.97
CA ALA A 261 -2.23 -3.09 -28.73
C ALA A 261 -3.06 -3.67 -29.89
N SER A 262 -3.27 -4.99 -29.89
CA SER A 262 -4.10 -5.67 -30.89
C SER A 262 -4.94 -6.81 -30.29
N GLY A 263 -5.41 -6.62 -29.06
CA GLY A 263 -6.49 -7.41 -28.48
C GLY A 263 -7.55 -6.49 -27.91
N ALA A 264 -8.77 -6.54 -28.44
CA ALA A 264 -9.88 -5.80 -27.86
C ALA A 264 -10.16 -6.34 -26.46
N TRP A 265 -9.89 -5.55 -25.43
CA TRP A 265 -10.26 -5.88 -24.06
C TRP A 265 -11.77 -5.99 -23.95
N PRO A 266 -12.32 -7.04 -23.31
CA PRO A 266 -13.76 -7.13 -23.09
C PRO A 266 -14.21 -5.98 -22.17
N LEU A 267 -15.22 -5.22 -22.63
CA LEU A 267 -15.80 -4.09 -21.90
C LEU A 267 -16.89 -4.56 -20.94
N VAL A 268 -17.03 -3.89 -19.82
CA VAL A 268 -18.10 -4.13 -18.85
C VAL A 268 -19.35 -3.35 -19.28
N PRO A 269 -20.55 -3.94 -19.27
CA PRO A 269 -21.81 -3.23 -19.56
C PRO A 269 -22.02 -2.05 -18.59
N SER A 270 -22.53 -0.94 -19.10
CA SER A 270 -22.77 0.31 -18.36
C SER A 270 -23.72 0.16 -17.16
N THR A 271 -24.55 -0.87 -17.13
CA THR A 271 -25.48 -1.19 -16.04
C THR A 271 -24.80 -1.57 -14.73
N LEU A 272 -23.57 -2.07 -14.77
CA LEU A 272 -22.79 -2.39 -13.56
C LEU A 272 -22.10 -1.16 -12.95
N VAL A 273 -21.92 -0.09 -13.69
CA VAL A 273 -21.23 1.13 -13.23
C VAL A 273 -22.00 1.85 -12.13
N GLY A 274 -23.32 1.74 -12.08
CA GLY A 274 -24.18 2.41 -11.07
C GLY A 274 -24.01 1.85 -9.64
N ALA A 275 -23.67 0.58 -9.49
CA ALA A 275 -23.48 -0.06 -8.20
C ALA A 275 -22.15 0.39 -7.53
N TYR A 276 -21.15 0.78 -8.34
CA TYR A 276 -19.80 1.12 -7.87
C TYR A 276 -19.69 2.51 -7.21
N ARG A 277 -20.64 3.42 -7.50
CA ARG A 277 -20.65 4.76 -6.87
C ARG A 277 -20.91 4.72 -5.36
N ARG A 278 -21.51 3.66 -4.82
CA ARG A 278 -21.85 3.55 -3.38
C ARG A 278 -20.64 3.21 -2.51
N VAL A 279 -19.65 2.50 -3.03
CA VAL A 279 -18.47 2.06 -2.25
C VAL A 279 -17.44 3.19 -2.09
N CYS A 280 -17.39 4.13 -3.02
CA CYS A 280 -16.34 5.18 -3.09
C CYS A 280 -16.86 6.59 -2.78
N SER A 281 -18.17 6.79 -2.57
CA SER A 281 -18.79 8.11 -2.40
C SER A 281 -18.22 8.96 -1.25
N PRO A 282 -17.80 8.43 -0.08
CA PRO A 282 -17.30 9.28 1.00
C PRO A 282 -15.93 9.91 0.75
N TYR A 283 -15.15 9.37 -0.19
CA TYR A 283 -13.76 9.81 -0.40
C TYR A 283 -13.55 10.71 -1.63
N PHE A 284 -14.52 10.77 -2.55
CA PHE A 284 -14.42 11.54 -3.79
C PHE A 284 -15.29 12.81 -3.84
N VAL A 285 -16.10 13.07 -2.80
CA VAL A 285 -16.99 14.25 -2.74
C VAL A 285 -16.36 15.32 -1.85
N ASN A 286 -15.33 16.01 -2.32
CA ASN A 286 -15.00 17.37 -1.89
C ASN A 286 -13.87 17.99 -2.73
N ASN A 287 -14.00 17.98 -4.06
CA ASN A 287 -13.16 18.83 -4.91
C ASN A 287 -14.03 19.75 -5.81
N LYS A 288 -15.07 20.37 -5.22
CA LYS A 288 -15.76 21.52 -5.82
C LYS A 288 -15.79 22.66 -4.83
N SER A 289 -14.64 23.26 -4.56
CA SER A 289 -14.51 24.65 -4.12
C SER A 289 -13.04 25.02 -4.04
N LEU A 290 -12.42 25.25 -5.18
CA LEU A 290 -11.28 26.16 -5.34
C LEU A 290 -11.42 26.73 -6.76
N SER A 291 -12.29 27.72 -6.89
CA SER A 291 -12.23 28.76 -7.91
C SER A 291 -11.70 30.01 -7.26
#